data_48f3ace9cd4b59b506d07a466eb48a06
#
_entry.id   48f3ace9cd4b59b506d07a466eb48a06
#
_cell.length_a   1.000
_cell.length_b   1.000
_cell.length_c   1.000
_cell.angle_alpha   90.00
_cell.angle_beta   90.00
_cell.angle_gamma   90.00
#
_symmetry.space_group_name_H-M   'P 1'
#
loop_
_entity.id
_entity.type
_entity.pdbx_description
1 polymer ?
#
loop_
_entity_poly.entity_id
_entity_poly.type
_entity_poly.pdbx_seq_one_letter_code
_entity_poly.pdbx_strand_id
1 'polypeptide(L)'
;HMLQLLALVAMEPPARLDPAAVRDEKVKVLRSLRPITARDVESHSVRGQYGAGAIAGQPVPAYLDELGRASDTETFVALKAHVDNWRWKGVPFYLRTGKRLPERLSEIIVQFRSVPHSMFGDAAMKPNKLIISLQPDENIGLQLMAKLPGL
;
A
#
# COMPACT_ATOMS: atom_id res chain seq x y z
N HIS A 1 -3.88 -4.66 -10.42
CA HIS A 1 -4.46 -3.42 -9.84
C HIS A 1 -3.47 -2.70 -8.92
N MET A 2 -2.79 -3.39 -7.98
CA MET A 2 -1.79 -2.75 -7.09
C MET A 2 -0.70 -1.98 -7.84
N LEU A 3 -0.12 -2.56 -8.90
CA LEU A 3 0.90 -1.88 -9.71
C LEU A 3 0.34 -0.67 -10.46
N GLN A 4 -0.95 -0.66 -10.80
CA GLN A 4 -1.59 0.51 -11.39
C GLN A 4 -1.69 1.66 -10.37
N LEU A 5 -2.08 1.36 -9.13
CA LEU A 5 -2.13 2.35 -8.06
C LEU A 5 -0.74 2.89 -7.73
N LEU A 6 0.26 1.99 -7.60
CA LEU A 6 1.64 2.39 -7.40
C LEU A 6 2.12 3.32 -8.53
N ALA A 7 1.87 2.94 -9.79
CA ALA A 7 2.30 3.74 -10.92
C ALA A 7 1.62 5.12 -10.96
N LEU A 8 0.32 5.20 -10.64
CA LEU A 8 -0.41 6.47 -10.57
C LEU A 8 0.12 7.39 -9.47
N VAL A 9 0.48 6.83 -8.30
CA VAL A 9 1.06 7.60 -7.19
C VAL A 9 2.47 8.07 -7.50
N ALA A 10 3.25 7.23 -8.18
CA ALA A 10 4.69 7.44 -8.36
C ALA A 10 5.06 8.14 -9.67
N MET A 11 4.15 8.23 -10.64
CA MET A 11 4.44 8.87 -11.94
C MET A 11 4.58 10.39 -11.81
N GLU A 12 5.28 10.99 -12.76
CA GLU A 12 5.26 12.44 -12.97
C GLU A 12 3.95 12.85 -13.64
N PRO A 13 3.49 14.08 -13.44
CA PRO A 13 2.33 14.58 -14.17
C PRO A 13 2.61 14.52 -15.68
N PRO A 14 1.72 13.89 -16.48
CA PRO A 14 1.88 13.88 -17.93
C PRO A 14 1.69 15.30 -18.49
N ALA A 15 2.36 15.62 -19.58
CA ALA A 15 2.22 16.92 -20.25
C ALA A 15 0.79 17.20 -20.74
N ARG A 16 0.03 16.14 -21.02
CA ARG A 16 -1.39 16.17 -21.40
C ARG A 16 -2.11 14.98 -20.80
N LEU A 17 -3.37 15.20 -20.44
CA LEU A 17 -4.21 14.13 -19.86
C LEU A 17 -4.86 13.29 -20.97
N ASP A 18 -4.02 12.66 -21.80
CA ASP A 18 -4.45 11.68 -22.79
C ASP A 18 -3.94 10.27 -22.42
N PRO A 19 -4.58 9.21 -22.92
CA PRO A 19 -4.24 7.83 -22.53
C PRO A 19 -2.80 7.43 -22.84
N ALA A 20 -2.20 7.95 -23.92
CA ALA A 20 -0.84 7.62 -24.32
C ALA A 20 0.17 8.26 -23.35
N ALA A 21 0.05 9.57 -23.08
CA ALA A 21 0.91 10.29 -22.16
C ALA A 21 0.85 9.71 -20.73
N VAL A 22 -0.34 9.39 -20.23
CA VAL A 22 -0.51 8.73 -18.92
C VAL A 22 0.15 7.34 -18.91
N ARG A 23 0.01 6.56 -19.99
CA ARG A 23 0.66 5.25 -20.11
C ARG A 23 2.18 5.37 -20.09
N ASP A 24 2.73 6.33 -20.79
CA ASP A 24 4.19 6.54 -20.88
C ASP A 24 4.77 6.87 -19.50
N GLU A 25 4.14 7.73 -18.72
CA GLU A 25 4.58 8.04 -17.37
C GLU A 25 4.49 6.81 -16.44
N LYS A 26 3.42 6.02 -16.51
CA LYS A 26 3.30 4.75 -15.77
C LYS A 26 4.42 3.77 -16.14
N VAL A 27 4.75 3.64 -17.42
CA VAL A 27 5.81 2.75 -17.89
C VAL A 27 7.17 3.17 -17.34
N LYS A 28 7.46 4.47 -17.23
CA LYS A 28 8.71 4.96 -16.60
C LYS A 28 8.82 4.48 -15.16
N VAL A 29 7.74 4.57 -14.38
CA VAL A 29 7.71 4.06 -13.00
C VAL A 29 7.95 2.55 -12.95
N LEU A 30 7.22 1.79 -13.77
CA LEU A 30 7.33 0.33 -13.79
C LEU A 30 8.74 -0.15 -14.19
N ARG A 31 9.40 0.55 -15.11
CA ARG A 31 10.80 0.28 -15.49
C ARG A 31 11.80 0.63 -14.39
N SER A 32 11.43 1.53 -13.49
CA SER A 32 12.25 1.94 -12.35
C SER A 32 12.00 1.09 -11.09
N LEU A 33 11.08 0.13 -11.15
CA LEU A 33 10.86 -0.80 -10.03
C LEU A 33 12.09 -1.66 -9.82
N ARG A 34 12.59 -1.68 -8.58
CA ARG A 34 13.66 -2.60 -8.18
C ARG A 34 13.13 -4.03 -8.21
N PRO A 35 13.77 -4.95 -8.95
CA PRO A 35 13.40 -6.35 -8.93
C PRO A 35 13.54 -6.94 -7.53
N ILE A 36 12.56 -7.71 -7.08
CA ILE A 36 12.66 -8.55 -5.89
C ILE A 36 13.32 -9.87 -6.33
N THR A 37 14.56 -10.09 -5.90
CA THR A 37 15.31 -11.30 -6.24
C THR A 37 14.98 -12.42 -5.25
N ALA A 38 15.42 -13.65 -5.54
CA ALA A 38 15.24 -14.79 -4.64
C ALA A 38 15.83 -14.54 -3.22
N ARG A 39 16.87 -13.71 -3.10
CA ARG A 39 17.47 -13.33 -1.82
C ARG A 39 16.61 -12.36 -1.01
N ASP A 40 15.78 -11.59 -1.70
CA ASP A 40 14.99 -10.51 -1.09
C ASP A 40 13.56 -10.96 -0.75
N VAL A 41 13.11 -12.10 -1.28
CA VAL A 41 11.72 -12.56 -1.18
C VAL A 41 11.22 -12.56 0.26
N GLU A 42 11.97 -13.13 1.19
CA GLU A 42 11.56 -13.25 2.60
C GLU A 42 11.42 -11.90 3.32
N SER A 43 12.25 -10.91 2.94
CA SER A 43 12.24 -9.58 3.55
C SER A 43 11.33 -8.58 2.84
N HIS A 44 10.90 -8.89 1.61
CA HIS A 44 10.14 -7.98 0.75
C HIS A 44 8.76 -8.51 0.34
N SER A 45 8.42 -9.75 0.72
CA SER A 45 7.11 -10.30 0.40
C SER A 45 6.56 -11.21 1.49
N VAL A 46 5.24 -11.17 1.63
CA VAL A 46 4.47 -12.14 2.42
C VAL A 46 3.34 -12.63 1.54
N ARG A 47 3.16 -13.94 1.47
CA ARG A 47 2.06 -14.59 0.76
C ARG A 47 1.33 -15.53 1.69
N GLY A 48 0.04 -15.70 1.48
CA GLY A 48 -0.77 -16.60 2.28
C GLY A 48 -2.09 -16.95 1.63
N GLN A 49 -2.76 -17.93 2.23
CA GLN A 49 -4.13 -18.30 1.90
C GLN A 49 -4.99 -18.06 3.14
N TYR A 50 -6.26 -17.66 2.96
CA TYR A 50 -7.15 -17.56 4.11
C TYR A 50 -7.53 -18.96 4.60
N GLY A 51 -7.48 -19.11 5.93
CA GLY A 51 -8.01 -20.27 6.63
C GLY A 51 -9.50 -20.14 6.92
N ALA A 52 -10.08 -21.17 7.54
CA ALA A 52 -11.42 -21.08 8.08
C ALA A 52 -11.49 -19.98 9.15
N GLY A 53 -12.59 -19.25 9.17
CA GLY A 53 -12.76 -18.12 10.08
C GLY A 53 -14.19 -17.60 10.10
N ALA A 54 -14.37 -16.31 10.43
CA ALA A 54 -15.67 -15.66 10.39
C ALA A 54 -15.53 -14.22 9.84
N ILE A 55 -16.51 -13.78 9.04
CA ILE A 55 -16.64 -12.39 8.56
C ILE A 55 -18.02 -11.90 8.99
N ALA A 56 -18.06 -10.77 9.70
CA ALA A 56 -19.30 -10.20 10.27
C ALA A 56 -20.12 -11.23 11.06
N GLY A 57 -19.43 -12.12 11.81
CA GLY A 57 -20.06 -13.17 12.61
C GLY A 57 -20.53 -14.41 11.83
N GLN A 58 -20.40 -14.42 10.51
CA GLN A 58 -20.75 -15.57 9.68
C GLN A 58 -19.54 -16.46 9.43
N PRO A 59 -19.63 -17.78 9.65
CA PRO A 59 -18.51 -18.68 9.39
C PRO A 59 -18.14 -18.70 7.90
N VAL A 60 -16.84 -18.73 7.64
CA VAL A 60 -16.26 -18.78 6.30
C VAL A 60 -15.31 -19.96 6.24
N PRO A 61 -15.45 -20.88 5.25
CA PRO A 61 -14.53 -21.99 5.07
C PRO A 61 -13.14 -21.53 4.64
N ALA A 62 -12.14 -22.39 4.79
CA ALA A 62 -10.81 -22.15 4.25
C ALA A 62 -10.82 -22.16 2.72
N TYR A 63 -9.81 -21.49 2.12
CA TYR A 63 -9.68 -21.43 0.65
C TYR A 63 -9.64 -22.80 -0.01
N LEU A 64 -8.92 -23.75 0.57
CA LEU A 64 -8.81 -25.10 0.02
C LEU A 64 -10.12 -25.88 0.13
N ASP A 65 -10.91 -25.63 1.18
CA ASP A 65 -12.24 -26.23 1.34
C ASP A 65 -13.21 -25.68 0.28
N GLU A 66 -13.20 -24.35 0.04
CA GLU A 66 -14.02 -23.75 -1.02
C GLU A 66 -13.60 -24.22 -2.42
N LEU A 67 -12.31 -24.43 -2.63
CA LEU A 67 -11.77 -24.85 -3.92
C LEU A 67 -12.01 -26.35 -4.19
N GLY A 68 -12.14 -27.16 -3.16
CA GLY A 68 -12.32 -28.61 -3.25
C GLY A 68 -11.11 -29.38 -3.79
N ARG A 69 -9.94 -28.76 -3.83
CA ARG A 69 -8.68 -29.37 -4.29
C ARG A 69 -7.47 -28.68 -3.71
N ALA A 70 -6.33 -29.35 -3.69
CA ALA A 70 -5.07 -28.75 -3.30
C ALA A 70 -4.67 -27.59 -4.26
N SER A 71 -4.14 -26.53 -3.71
CA SER A 71 -3.62 -25.38 -4.46
C SER A 71 -2.61 -24.62 -3.60
N ASP A 72 -1.55 -24.14 -4.22
CA ASP A 72 -0.56 -23.24 -3.66
C ASP A 72 -0.75 -21.77 -4.09
N THR A 73 -1.86 -21.49 -4.81
CA THR A 73 -2.21 -20.13 -5.23
C THR A 73 -2.51 -19.25 -4.02
N GLU A 74 -1.78 -18.19 -3.87
CA GLU A 74 -2.00 -17.22 -2.80
C GLU A 74 -3.32 -16.45 -2.94
N THR A 75 -3.99 -16.22 -1.81
CA THR A 75 -5.17 -15.37 -1.70
C THR A 75 -4.88 -14.05 -0.98
N PHE A 76 -3.68 -13.90 -0.45
CA PHE A 76 -3.14 -12.69 0.16
C PHE A 76 -1.70 -12.48 -0.27
N VAL A 77 -1.36 -11.23 -0.55
CA VAL A 77 0.02 -10.81 -0.79
C VAL A 77 0.28 -9.45 -0.17
N ALA A 78 1.44 -9.32 0.46
CA ALA A 78 2.02 -8.04 0.86
C ALA A 78 3.43 -7.93 0.29
N LEU A 79 3.77 -6.77 -0.26
CA LEU A 79 5.06 -6.49 -0.90
C LEU A 79 5.64 -5.19 -0.37
N LYS A 80 6.97 -5.17 -0.21
CA LYS A 80 7.76 -3.96 -0.01
C LYS A 80 8.51 -3.67 -1.31
N ALA A 81 8.03 -2.70 -2.08
CA ALA A 81 8.61 -2.31 -3.35
C ALA A 81 9.44 -1.02 -3.22
N HIS A 82 10.39 -0.82 -4.14
CA HIS A 82 11.18 0.39 -4.26
C HIS A 82 11.19 0.85 -5.72
N VAL A 83 11.08 2.17 -5.91
CA VAL A 83 11.20 2.82 -7.21
C VAL A 83 12.54 3.54 -7.25
N ASP A 84 13.46 3.05 -8.08
CA ASP A 84 14.82 3.58 -8.20
C ASP A 84 14.87 4.74 -9.21
N ASN A 85 14.27 5.85 -8.83
CA ASN A 85 14.39 7.13 -9.52
C ASN A 85 14.71 8.26 -8.52
N TRP A 86 14.95 9.46 -9.00
CA TRP A 86 15.38 10.57 -8.15
C TRP A 86 14.33 10.98 -7.11
N ARG A 87 13.05 10.93 -7.46
CA ARG A 87 11.94 11.30 -6.57
C ARG A 87 11.76 10.32 -5.43
N TRP A 88 11.83 9.02 -5.73
CA TRP A 88 11.39 7.97 -4.82
C TRP A 88 12.52 7.16 -4.21
N LYS A 89 13.78 7.44 -4.55
CA LYS A 89 14.90 6.71 -3.99
C LYS A 89 14.89 6.76 -2.45
N GLY A 90 14.91 5.59 -1.84
CA GLY A 90 14.86 5.44 -0.38
C GLY A 90 13.46 5.49 0.23
N VAL A 91 12.41 5.69 -0.57
CA VAL A 91 11.02 5.62 -0.10
C VAL A 91 10.48 4.21 -0.32
N PRO A 92 10.08 3.48 0.73
CA PRO A 92 9.45 2.18 0.56
C PRO A 92 7.98 2.34 0.18
N PHE A 93 7.52 1.49 -0.73
CA PHE A 93 6.11 1.32 -1.07
C PHE A 93 5.62 -0.01 -0.51
N TYR A 94 4.69 0.03 0.43
CA TYR A 94 4.06 -1.16 0.98
C TYR A 94 2.75 -1.40 0.26
N LEU A 95 2.66 -2.52 -0.46
CA LEU A 95 1.48 -2.93 -1.24
C LEU A 95 0.89 -4.16 -0.59
N ARG A 96 -0.41 -4.16 -0.34
CA ARG A 96 -1.09 -5.36 0.14
C ARG A 96 -2.45 -5.52 -0.51
N THR A 97 -2.83 -6.75 -0.75
CA THR A 97 -4.18 -7.11 -1.19
C THR A 97 -4.50 -8.53 -0.76
N GLY A 98 -5.78 -8.85 -0.61
CA GLY A 98 -6.21 -10.18 -0.23
C GLY A 98 -7.69 -10.40 -0.49
N LYS A 99 -8.06 -11.67 -0.51
CA LYS A 99 -9.44 -12.13 -0.47
C LYS A 99 -9.87 -12.35 0.96
N ARG A 100 -11.18 -12.27 1.22
CA ARG A 100 -11.74 -12.53 2.55
C ARG A 100 -11.13 -11.69 3.67
N LEU A 101 -10.68 -10.45 3.37
CA LEU A 101 -10.29 -9.49 4.38
C LEU A 101 -11.52 -8.98 5.14
N PRO A 102 -11.38 -8.54 6.41
CA PRO A 102 -12.50 -8.09 7.24
C PRO A 102 -13.32 -6.97 6.62
N GLU A 103 -12.67 -6.09 5.89
CA GLU A 103 -13.28 -4.93 5.25
C GLU A 103 -12.95 -4.87 3.75
N ARG A 104 -13.93 -4.42 2.96
CA ARG A 104 -13.72 -4.11 1.55
C ARG A 104 -13.25 -2.66 1.42
N LEU A 105 -11.95 -2.46 1.62
CA LEU A 105 -11.31 -1.17 1.63
C LEU A 105 -10.23 -1.10 0.55
N SER A 106 -10.20 0.01 -0.18
CA SER A 106 -9.08 0.36 -1.07
C SER A 106 -8.63 1.78 -0.73
N GLU A 107 -7.40 1.92 -0.27
CA GLU A 107 -6.85 3.20 0.16
C GLU A 107 -5.37 3.33 -0.19
N ILE A 108 -4.91 4.57 -0.31
CA ILE A 108 -3.51 4.95 -0.44
C ILE A 108 -3.17 5.80 0.78
N ILE A 109 -2.16 5.39 1.54
CA ILE A 109 -1.68 6.14 2.71
C ILE A 109 -0.28 6.65 2.42
N VAL A 110 -0.12 7.97 2.36
CA VAL A 110 1.19 8.62 2.32
C VAL A 110 1.55 9.03 3.74
N GLN A 111 2.51 8.33 4.35
CA GLN A 111 3.03 8.67 5.65
C GLN A 111 4.23 9.59 5.48
N PHE A 112 4.14 10.79 6.00
CA PHE A 112 5.25 11.74 5.98
C PHE A 112 6.36 11.33 6.94
N ARG A 113 7.56 11.83 6.72
CA ARG A 113 8.66 11.59 7.65
C ARG A 113 8.35 12.22 9.00
N SER A 114 8.79 11.57 10.07
CA SER A 114 8.74 12.17 11.40
C SER A 114 9.62 13.42 11.45
N VAL A 115 9.26 14.35 12.32
CA VAL A 115 10.12 15.52 12.57
C VAL A 115 11.48 15.06 13.11
N PRO A 116 12.59 15.64 12.63
CA PRO A 116 13.93 15.22 13.05
C PRO A 116 14.24 15.54 14.51
N HIS A 117 13.56 16.52 15.08
CA HIS A 117 13.69 16.95 16.47
C HIS A 117 12.37 17.49 16.99
N SER A 118 11.96 17.05 18.17
CA SER A 118 10.77 17.56 18.86
C SER A 118 11.17 18.61 19.91
N MET A 119 10.59 19.81 19.83
CA MET A 119 10.74 20.83 20.87
C MET A 119 9.88 20.54 22.10
N PHE A 120 9.04 19.50 22.06
CA PHE A 120 8.08 19.17 23.10
C PHE A 120 8.50 17.94 23.94
N GLY A 121 9.82 17.70 24.04
CA GLY A 121 10.38 16.58 24.80
C GLY A 121 10.24 15.24 24.08
N ASP A 122 10.37 14.14 24.84
CA ASP A 122 10.39 12.77 24.35
C ASP A 122 9.02 12.20 23.99
N ALA A 123 7.99 13.02 23.89
CA ALA A 123 6.68 12.58 23.43
C ALA A 123 6.81 12.05 21.98
N ALA A 124 6.58 10.76 21.82
CA ALA A 124 6.62 10.10 20.52
C ALA A 124 5.57 10.71 19.58
N MET A 125 5.99 11.66 18.75
CA MET A 125 5.12 12.28 17.77
C MET A 125 4.85 11.30 16.63
N LYS A 126 3.56 11.02 16.38
CA LYS A 126 3.15 10.22 15.24
C LYS A 126 3.38 11.02 13.95
N PRO A 127 3.86 10.39 12.88
CA PRO A 127 3.99 11.08 11.60
C PRO A 127 2.63 11.51 11.04
N ASN A 128 2.60 12.65 10.37
CA ASN A 128 1.42 13.09 9.63
C ASN A 128 1.12 12.14 8.48
N LYS A 129 -0.14 12.05 8.06
CA LYS A 129 -0.58 11.16 6.99
C LYS A 129 -1.55 11.86 6.05
N LEU A 130 -1.39 11.59 4.76
CA LEU A 130 -2.41 11.84 3.74
C LEU A 130 -3.06 10.48 3.42
N ILE A 131 -4.38 10.41 3.51
CA ILE A 131 -5.16 9.21 3.24
C ILE A 131 -6.07 9.50 2.05
N ILE A 132 -5.96 8.69 1.00
CA ILE A 132 -6.80 8.76 -0.19
C ILE A 132 -7.61 7.46 -0.22
N SER A 133 -8.87 7.55 0.13
CA SER A 133 -9.82 6.43 0.08
C SER A 133 -10.41 6.33 -1.32
N LEU A 134 -10.41 5.14 -1.90
CA LEU A 134 -10.92 4.85 -3.24
C LEU A 134 -12.18 3.99 -3.19
N GLN A 135 -12.34 3.16 -2.15
CA GLN A 135 -13.50 2.31 -1.91
C GLN A 135 -13.65 2.08 -0.40
N PRO A 136 -14.88 1.97 0.17
CA PRO A 136 -16.17 2.06 -0.55
C PRO A 136 -16.51 3.49 -1.00
N ASP A 137 -16.05 4.50 -0.27
CA ASP A 137 -16.33 5.91 -0.55
C ASP A 137 -15.03 6.64 -0.91
N GLU A 138 -15.10 7.51 -1.92
CA GLU A 138 -13.98 8.35 -2.34
C GLU A 138 -13.81 9.52 -1.37
N ASN A 139 -12.63 9.62 -0.77
CA ASN A 139 -12.31 10.68 0.20
C ASN A 139 -10.81 10.98 0.20
N ILE A 140 -10.48 12.22 0.55
CA ILE A 140 -9.10 12.66 0.84
C ILE A 140 -9.07 13.24 2.26
N GLY A 141 -8.33 12.58 3.15
CA GLY A 141 -8.14 12.99 4.53
C GLY A 141 -6.68 13.38 4.81
N LEU A 142 -6.49 14.44 5.60
CA LEU A 142 -5.17 14.83 6.10
C LEU A 142 -5.17 14.72 7.62
N GLN A 143 -4.34 13.84 8.15
CA GLN A 143 -4.15 13.65 9.59
C GLN A 143 -2.89 14.40 10.03
N LEU A 144 -3.08 15.42 10.84
CA LEU A 144 -2.01 16.25 11.37
C LEU A 144 -1.89 16.09 12.89
N MET A 145 -0.66 16.13 13.37
CA MET A 145 -0.38 16.27 14.81
C MET A 145 -0.30 17.75 15.17
N ALA A 146 -1.02 18.14 16.21
CA ALA A 146 -0.99 19.49 16.75
C ALA A 146 -0.81 19.43 18.27
N LYS A 147 -0.13 20.44 18.84
CA LYS A 147 -0.07 20.63 20.29
C LYS A 147 -1.42 21.15 20.78
N LEU A 148 -1.96 20.54 21.84
CA LEU A 148 -3.10 21.10 22.53
C LEU A 148 -2.68 22.34 23.33
N PRO A 149 -3.48 23.43 23.33
CA PRO A 149 -3.21 24.58 24.18
C PRO A 149 -3.28 24.21 25.66
N GLY A 150 -2.43 24.84 26.50
CA GLY A 150 -2.56 24.76 27.95
C GLY A 150 -1.66 23.75 28.68
N LEU A 151 -0.70 23.14 27.99
CA LEU A 151 0.37 22.34 28.62
C LEU A 151 1.72 22.95 28.36
#